data_a9621724ab1969df4e0f810c5fb06a98
#
_entry.id   a9621724ab1969df4e0f810c5fb06a98
#
_cell.length_a   1.000
_cell.length_b   1.000
_cell.length_c   1.000
_cell.angle_alpha   90.00
_cell.angle_beta   90.00
_cell.angle_gamma   90.00
#
_symmetry.space_group_name_H-M   'P 1'
#
loop_
_entity.id
_entity.type
_entity.pdbx_description
1 polymer ?
#
loop_
_entity_poly.entity_id
_entity_poly.type
_entity_poly.pdbx_seq_one_letter_code
_entity_poly.pdbx_strand_id
1 'polypeptide(L)'
;MKNCRSLPVGSVRLADPFLAHRVEADYRVTIPTSIDKCRETGRIDSFRLNWKPGMPNRPHIFWDSDFAKVIEGMCYAVALHPEDHRMAAELDGYIDLIVSAQQPDGYLNTYFTQVAPAERWKNIFDWHELYCAGHLIEAAVAHYEATGSRKFLDAMCRCADYIGTVFGPAADRMHGYPGHEELELALCKLADATGNGAYFRLAKYFVDERGKSPNFFQQEDPGRNEGQLKNRQAHKPVREQRDADGHSVRALYLYAGMADVAERSNDVELLDACKALFDSIAEKRMYITGGCGSTLIGEAFTVDYNLPNDTAYAESCASMALVQFAKRLLNITRQGRYADVMEQALYNGVLSGISLQGSEFFYANLLEVSSDTFTYGHIRKERQPWFDCSCCPTSFCRFLPQLGSFAWSEAENELRLNIPAAGSVNRNGIEIEVGGSYPFGGEIPVTVKSAGNFRFALRIPGWCRSFRLTLNGEAVSAAPENGYITLERNWNAGDKLELTLDMPVEVVRANPAVTADAGRIALMRGPLVYALESTDNGRVLSRLLIDTEAGFTTAPAPNLPDGVLAIRGEARLESDASEGHLYYRAAPQLEKAGFTAIPYALWQNRGPSDLLVWMRCR
;
A
#
# COMPACT_ATOMS: atom_id res chain seq x y z
N MET A 1 -26.01 -5.80 0.99
CA MET A 1 -25.30 -5.30 -0.21
C MET A 1 -24.75 -6.50 -0.98
N LYS A 2 -24.77 -6.49 -2.32
CA LYS A 2 -24.10 -7.57 -3.12
C LYS A 2 -22.61 -7.19 -3.20
N ASN A 3 -21.83 -7.60 -2.24
CA ASN A 3 -20.45 -7.19 -2.10
C ASN A 3 -19.53 -8.10 -2.94
N CYS A 4 -18.40 -7.53 -3.41
CA CYS A 4 -17.31 -8.31 -3.97
C CYS A 4 -16.34 -8.71 -2.84
N ARG A 5 -15.49 -9.69 -3.12
CA ARG A 5 -14.38 -10.12 -2.25
C ARG A 5 -13.07 -10.11 -3.02
N SER A 6 -11.97 -9.95 -2.34
CA SER A 6 -10.65 -10.21 -2.92
C SER A 6 -10.48 -11.71 -3.14
N LEU A 7 -9.74 -12.08 -4.17
CA LEU A 7 -9.40 -13.48 -4.40
C LEU A 7 -8.29 -13.93 -3.46
N PRO A 8 -8.26 -15.21 -3.05
CA PRO A 8 -7.10 -15.80 -2.39
C PRO A 8 -5.83 -15.66 -3.25
N VAL A 9 -4.69 -15.44 -2.59
CA VAL A 9 -3.40 -15.17 -3.27
C VAL A 9 -3.07 -16.26 -4.30
N GLY A 10 -3.22 -17.54 -3.96
CA GLY A 10 -2.93 -18.65 -4.86
C GLY A 10 -3.86 -18.80 -6.07
N SER A 11 -4.97 -18.04 -6.14
CA SER A 11 -5.93 -18.10 -7.25
C SER A 11 -5.51 -17.29 -8.47
N VAL A 12 -4.52 -16.40 -8.34
CA VAL A 12 -4.04 -15.50 -9.39
C VAL A 12 -2.54 -15.69 -9.61
N ARG A 13 -2.14 -15.90 -10.86
CA ARG A 13 -0.72 -15.95 -11.25
C ARG A 13 -0.44 -14.81 -12.21
N LEU A 14 0.38 -13.87 -11.77
CA LEU A 14 0.87 -12.78 -12.62
C LEU A 14 1.93 -13.33 -13.58
N ALA A 15 1.95 -12.80 -14.80
CA ALA A 15 2.90 -13.18 -15.86
C ALA A 15 3.49 -11.95 -16.59
N ASP A 16 3.07 -10.73 -16.22
CA ASP A 16 3.64 -9.52 -16.79
C ASP A 16 5.08 -9.29 -16.29
N PRO A 17 5.96 -8.71 -17.11
CA PRO A 17 7.37 -8.56 -16.74
C PRO A 17 7.61 -7.51 -15.65
N PHE A 18 6.60 -6.77 -15.22
CA PHE A 18 6.72 -5.70 -14.24
C PHE A 18 6.24 -6.11 -12.84
N LEU A 19 4.97 -6.52 -12.69
CA LEU A 19 4.44 -6.94 -11.37
C LEU A 19 4.87 -8.35 -11.00
N ALA A 20 4.89 -9.30 -11.95
CA ALA A 20 5.37 -10.65 -11.69
C ALA A 20 6.83 -10.66 -11.25
N HIS A 21 7.67 -9.79 -11.86
CA HIS A 21 9.06 -9.63 -11.41
C HIS A 21 9.15 -9.17 -9.94
N ARG A 22 8.25 -8.27 -9.50
CA ARG A 22 8.22 -7.81 -8.10
C ARG A 22 7.83 -8.92 -7.12
N VAL A 23 6.87 -9.75 -7.50
CA VAL A 23 6.46 -10.93 -6.69
C VAL A 23 7.59 -11.94 -6.59
N GLU A 24 8.28 -12.20 -7.72
CA GLU A 24 9.41 -13.13 -7.74
C GLU A 24 10.63 -12.60 -6.96
N ALA A 25 10.91 -11.29 -7.08
CA ALA A 25 11.97 -10.63 -6.30
C ALA A 25 11.67 -10.68 -4.80
N ASP A 26 10.39 -10.53 -4.42
CA ASP A 26 9.98 -10.65 -3.03
C ASP A 26 10.24 -12.05 -2.47
N TYR A 27 9.79 -13.07 -3.19
CA TYR A 27 10.01 -14.46 -2.82
C TYR A 27 11.50 -14.83 -2.71
N ARG A 28 12.32 -14.41 -3.69
CA ARG A 28 13.74 -14.81 -3.77
C ARG A 28 14.68 -13.94 -2.97
N VAL A 29 14.34 -12.68 -2.72
CA VAL A 29 15.27 -11.70 -2.16
C VAL A 29 14.69 -11.00 -0.95
N THR A 30 13.50 -10.34 -1.07
CA THR A 30 12.98 -9.47 -0.01
C THR A 30 12.67 -10.25 1.26
N ILE A 31 11.94 -11.36 1.15
CA ILE A 31 11.61 -12.24 2.30
C ILE A 31 12.89 -12.82 2.91
N PRO A 32 13.80 -13.50 2.17
CA PRO A 32 15.03 -14.03 2.75
C PRO A 32 15.91 -12.96 3.42
N THR A 33 16.12 -11.82 2.78
CA THR A 33 16.90 -10.71 3.34
C THR A 33 16.25 -10.17 4.62
N SER A 34 14.93 -10.04 4.65
CA SER A 34 14.20 -9.58 5.83
C SER A 34 14.27 -10.59 6.98
N ILE A 35 14.25 -11.89 6.70
CA ILE A 35 14.49 -12.95 7.71
C ILE A 35 15.90 -12.80 8.29
N ASP A 36 16.92 -12.63 7.45
CA ASP A 36 18.30 -12.46 7.91
C ASP A 36 18.42 -11.20 8.78
N LYS A 37 17.82 -10.08 8.39
CA LYS A 37 17.78 -8.86 9.20
C LYS A 37 17.03 -9.04 10.51
N CYS A 38 15.91 -9.74 10.52
CA CYS A 38 15.18 -10.06 11.75
C CYS A 38 16.01 -10.95 12.69
N ARG A 39 16.84 -11.85 12.14
CA ARG A 39 17.78 -12.68 12.91
C ARG A 39 18.94 -11.84 13.48
N GLU A 40 19.62 -11.06 12.65
CA GLU A 40 20.73 -10.20 13.04
C GLU A 40 20.33 -9.19 14.15
N THR A 41 19.15 -8.64 14.08
CA THR A 41 18.65 -7.61 14.99
C THR A 41 17.93 -8.17 16.23
N GLY A 42 17.79 -9.49 16.35
CA GLY A 42 17.19 -10.16 17.50
C GLY A 42 15.67 -10.23 17.50
N ARG A 43 14.99 -9.80 16.42
CA ARG A 43 13.52 -9.88 16.31
C ARG A 43 13.00 -11.32 16.37
N ILE A 44 13.71 -12.27 15.78
CA ILE A 44 13.37 -13.70 15.86
C ILE A 44 13.68 -14.25 17.26
N ASP A 45 14.87 -13.96 17.78
CA ASP A 45 15.30 -14.47 19.10
C ASP A 45 14.48 -13.90 20.27
N SER A 46 13.80 -12.76 20.09
CA SER A 46 12.89 -12.21 21.10
C SER A 46 11.79 -13.20 21.48
N PHE A 47 11.31 -14.03 20.56
CA PHE A 47 10.30 -15.06 20.82
C PHE A 47 10.81 -16.26 21.65
N ARG A 48 12.13 -16.39 21.88
CA ARG A 48 12.68 -17.40 22.81
C ARG A 48 12.47 -17.01 24.27
N LEU A 49 12.09 -15.78 24.56
CA LEU A 49 11.82 -15.22 25.90
C LEU A 49 13.00 -15.42 26.87
N ASN A 50 14.21 -15.36 26.41
CA ASN A 50 15.42 -15.63 27.18
C ASN A 50 16.34 -14.40 27.35
N TRP A 51 15.95 -13.24 26.82
CA TRP A 51 16.72 -12.01 26.98
C TRP A 51 16.80 -11.57 28.45
N LYS A 52 17.96 -11.10 28.88
CA LYS A 52 18.23 -10.54 30.22
C LYS A 52 18.99 -9.23 30.11
N PRO A 53 18.84 -8.32 31.11
CA PRO A 53 19.63 -7.09 31.16
C PRO A 53 21.13 -7.34 30.97
N GLY A 54 21.75 -6.60 30.05
CA GLY A 54 23.14 -6.76 29.64
C GLY A 54 23.38 -7.63 28.41
N MET A 55 22.39 -8.35 27.92
CA MET A 55 22.45 -9.02 26.63
C MET A 55 22.23 -8.03 25.47
N PRO A 56 22.82 -8.27 24.27
CA PRO A 56 22.53 -7.49 23.07
C PRO A 56 21.06 -7.65 22.64
N ASN A 57 20.65 -6.86 21.64
CA ASN A 57 19.36 -7.00 20.96
C ASN A 57 18.19 -7.02 21.96
N ARG A 58 18.13 -5.99 22.84
CA ARG A 58 17.00 -5.82 23.76
C ARG A 58 15.70 -5.74 22.95
N PRO A 59 14.71 -6.61 23.21
CA PRO A 59 13.41 -6.54 22.54
C PRO A 59 12.80 -5.16 22.61
N HIS A 60 12.09 -4.76 21.57
CA HIS A 60 11.41 -3.48 21.46
C HIS A 60 9.89 -3.66 21.39
N ILE A 61 9.16 -2.62 21.77
CA ILE A 61 7.69 -2.66 21.91
C ILE A 61 6.92 -3.03 20.63
N PHE A 62 7.54 -2.93 19.45
CA PHE A 62 6.92 -3.24 18.16
C PHE A 62 7.60 -4.35 17.35
N TRP A 63 8.68 -4.96 17.82
CA TRP A 63 9.44 -5.96 17.04
C TRP A 63 8.61 -7.18 16.64
N ASP A 64 7.65 -7.57 17.46
CA ASP A 64 6.77 -8.70 17.15
C ASP A 64 6.00 -8.47 15.86
N SER A 65 5.58 -7.22 15.57
CA SER A 65 4.89 -6.87 14.34
C SER A 65 5.79 -6.94 13.11
N ASP A 66 7.08 -6.59 13.23
CA ASP A 66 8.03 -6.68 12.13
C ASP A 66 8.17 -8.12 11.66
N PHE A 67 8.40 -9.04 12.61
CA PHE A 67 8.53 -10.44 12.27
C PHE A 67 7.20 -11.07 11.82
N ALA A 68 6.08 -10.69 12.42
CA ALA A 68 4.75 -11.14 12.00
C ALA A 68 4.47 -10.82 10.52
N LYS A 69 4.84 -9.63 10.03
CA LYS A 69 4.69 -9.24 8.62
C LYS A 69 5.54 -10.10 7.69
N VAL A 70 6.77 -10.44 8.09
CA VAL A 70 7.61 -11.36 7.31
C VAL A 70 6.98 -12.76 7.26
N ILE A 71 6.44 -13.26 8.37
CA ILE A 71 5.72 -14.54 8.44
C ILE A 71 4.48 -14.52 7.53
N GLU A 72 3.70 -13.42 7.54
CA GLU A 72 2.56 -13.26 6.63
C GLU A 72 3.01 -13.35 5.16
N GLY A 73 4.12 -12.70 4.81
CA GLY A 73 4.73 -12.77 3.49
C GLY A 73 5.15 -14.19 3.11
N MET A 74 5.80 -14.91 4.03
CA MET A 74 6.16 -16.33 3.82
C MET A 74 4.93 -17.21 3.57
N CYS A 75 3.81 -16.96 4.28
CA CYS A 75 2.56 -17.70 4.06
C CYS A 75 2.03 -17.52 2.64
N TYR A 76 2.04 -16.27 2.14
CA TYR A 76 1.64 -16.00 0.76
C TYR A 76 2.61 -16.57 -0.27
N ALA A 77 3.93 -16.52 0.02
CA ALA A 77 4.94 -17.14 -0.84
C ALA A 77 4.74 -18.66 -0.94
N VAL A 78 4.46 -19.35 0.18
CA VAL A 78 4.14 -20.79 0.19
C VAL A 78 2.87 -21.08 -0.61
N ALA A 79 1.84 -20.22 -0.55
CA ALA A 79 0.64 -20.38 -1.36
C ALA A 79 0.89 -20.22 -2.87
N LEU A 80 1.85 -19.36 -3.26
CA LEU A 80 2.26 -19.14 -4.65
C LEU A 80 3.25 -20.21 -5.16
N HIS A 81 4.09 -20.77 -4.26
CA HIS A 81 5.14 -21.75 -4.55
C HIS A 81 4.96 -23.01 -3.68
N PRO A 82 3.87 -23.77 -3.86
CA PRO A 82 3.58 -24.96 -3.04
C PRO A 82 4.61 -26.08 -3.21
N GLU A 83 5.46 -26.00 -4.22
CA GLU A 83 6.59 -26.90 -4.47
C GLU A 83 7.82 -26.61 -3.59
N ASP A 84 7.91 -25.43 -2.96
CA ASP A 84 9.04 -25.09 -2.09
C ASP A 84 8.83 -25.63 -0.66
N HIS A 85 9.08 -26.93 -0.51
CA HIS A 85 8.98 -27.60 0.78
C HIS A 85 10.01 -27.10 1.81
N ARG A 86 11.10 -26.46 1.38
CA ARG A 86 12.11 -25.89 2.29
C ARG A 86 11.55 -24.65 2.97
N MET A 87 10.97 -23.72 2.20
CA MET A 87 10.34 -22.52 2.78
C MET A 87 9.16 -22.89 3.68
N ALA A 88 8.35 -23.87 3.28
CA ALA A 88 7.26 -24.37 4.11
C ALA A 88 7.75 -24.93 5.46
N ALA A 89 8.81 -25.72 5.48
CA ALA A 89 9.40 -26.26 6.70
C ALA A 89 10.03 -25.16 7.59
N GLU A 90 10.67 -24.17 6.99
CA GLU A 90 11.21 -23.01 7.72
C GLU A 90 10.09 -22.18 8.35
N LEU A 91 9.00 -21.94 7.61
CA LEU A 91 7.80 -21.27 8.11
C LEU A 91 7.22 -22.03 9.32
N ASP A 92 7.05 -23.35 9.23
CA ASP A 92 6.55 -24.17 10.34
C ASP A 92 7.42 -24.02 11.60
N GLY A 93 8.75 -23.98 11.44
CA GLY A 93 9.70 -23.76 12.54
C GLY A 93 9.53 -22.39 13.21
N TYR A 94 9.27 -21.33 12.45
CA TYR A 94 8.97 -20.00 12.99
C TYR A 94 7.61 -19.96 13.66
N ILE A 95 6.59 -20.61 13.11
CA ILE A 95 5.27 -20.74 13.77
C ILE A 95 5.42 -21.42 15.12
N ASP A 96 6.20 -22.49 15.20
CA ASP A 96 6.48 -23.20 16.46
C ASP A 96 7.11 -22.28 17.51
N LEU A 97 8.09 -21.50 17.08
CA LEU A 97 8.75 -20.52 17.95
C LEU A 97 7.78 -19.47 18.46
N ILE A 98 6.98 -18.86 17.58
CA ILE A 98 5.99 -17.81 17.95
C ILE A 98 4.96 -18.39 18.92
N VAL A 99 4.39 -19.55 18.62
CA VAL A 99 3.37 -20.20 19.46
C VAL A 99 3.93 -20.58 20.82
N SER A 100 5.21 -20.99 20.90
CA SER A 100 5.86 -21.34 22.18
C SER A 100 6.05 -20.12 23.11
N ALA A 101 6.04 -18.90 22.58
CA ALA A 101 6.16 -17.67 23.36
C ALA A 101 4.83 -17.24 24.02
N GLN A 102 3.69 -17.87 23.65
CA GLN A 102 2.39 -17.51 24.20
C GLN A 102 2.31 -17.87 25.69
N GLN A 103 1.83 -16.92 26.48
CA GLN A 103 1.65 -17.11 27.93
C GLN A 103 0.42 -17.97 28.23
N PRO A 104 0.33 -18.58 29.43
CA PRO A 104 -0.79 -19.45 29.78
C PRO A 104 -2.17 -18.77 29.76
N ASP A 105 -2.21 -17.44 29.95
CA ASP A 105 -3.42 -16.62 29.86
C ASP A 105 -3.83 -16.29 28.41
N GLY A 106 -3.04 -16.69 27.43
CA GLY A 106 -3.25 -16.38 26.02
C GLY A 106 -2.49 -15.15 25.54
N TYR A 107 -1.90 -14.36 26.42
CA TYR A 107 -1.12 -13.18 26.03
C TYR A 107 0.09 -13.53 25.17
N LEU A 108 0.37 -12.74 24.15
CA LEU A 108 1.54 -12.91 23.30
C LEU A 108 2.12 -11.53 22.95
N ASN A 109 3.22 -11.17 23.57
CA ASN A 109 4.07 -10.02 23.25
C ASN A 109 5.44 -10.23 23.89
N THR A 110 6.50 -10.14 23.12
CA THR A 110 7.85 -10.50 23.61
C THR A 110 8.42 -9.45 24.55
N TYR A 111 8.20 -8.16 24.29
CA TYR A 111 8.70 -7.07 25.15
C TYR A 111 8.05 -7.08 26.53
N PHE A 112 6.73 -7.10 26.60
CA PHE A 112 5.97 -7.07 27.86
C PHE A 112 5.92 -8.42 28.58
N THR A 113 6.52 -9.45 28.02
CA THR A 113 6.72 -10.73 28.72
C THR A 113 8.08 -10.77 29.42
N GLN A 114 9.15 -10.28 28.79
CA GLN A 114 10.51 -10.47 29.33
C GLN A 114 11.22 -9.16 29.75
N VAL A 115 10.85 -8.02 29.20
CA VAL A 115 11.53 -6.74 29.48
C VAL A 115 10.79 -5.92 30.51
N ALA A 116 9.47 -5.79 30.37
CA ALA A 116 8.64 -4.92 31.20
C ALA A 116 7.29 -5.58 31.55
N PRO A 117 7.25 -6.76 32.19
CA PRO A 117 6.00 -7.49 32.44
C PRO A 117 5.02 -6.74 33.34
N ALA A 118 5.51 -5.89 34.24
CA ALA A 118 4.67 -5.05 35.10
C ALA A 118 3.99 -3.88 34.37
N GLU A 119 4.42 -3.59 33.14
CA GLU A 119 3.91 -2.46 32.37
C GLU A 119 2.85 -2.85 31.33
N ARG A 120 2.50 -4.13 31.22
CA ARG A 120 1.47 -4.65 30.33
C ARG A 120 0.18 -3.83 30.43
N TRP A 121 -0.36 -3.35 29.30
CA TRP A 121 -1.59 -2.56 29.16
C TRP A 121 -1.61 -1.18 29.84
N LYS A 122 -0.46 -0.61 30.28
CA LYS A 122 -0.42 0.67 31.00
C LYS A 122 -0.32 1.92 30.15
N ASN A 123 0.18 1.82 28.94
CA ASN A 123 0.30 2.96 28.02
C ASN A 123 -0.15 2.51 26.62
N ILE A 124 -1.46 2.45 26.42
CA ILE A 124 -2.03 2.03 25.14
C ILE A 124 -1.78 3.07 24.05
N PHE A 125 -1.65 4.34 24.43
CA PHE A 125 -1.41 5.43 23.51
C PHE A 125 -0.10 5.29 22.73
N ASP A 126 1.02 4.96 23.40
CA ASP A 126 2.34 4.93 22.77
C ASP A 126 2.84 3.51 22.49
N TRP A 127 2.36 2.53 23.27
CA TRP A 127 2.86 1.16 23.17
C TRP A 127 2.05 0.34 22.17
N HIS A 128 2.73 -0.64 21.59
CA HIS A 128 2.27 -1.32 20.38
C HIS A 128 1.73 -2.74 20.67
N GLU A 129 1.23 -3.03 21.87
CA GLU A 129 0.73 -4.38 22.24
C GLU A 129 -0.39 -4.83 21.31
N LEU A 130 -1.43 -4.00 21.13
CA LEU A 130 -2.57 -4.30 20.26
C LEU A 130 -2.19 -4.31 18.77
N TYR A 131 -1.24 -3.45 18.36
CA TYR A 131 -0.70 -3.43 17.00
C TYR A 131 0.05 -4.73 16.67
N CYS A 132 0.93 -5.19 17.57
CA CYS A 132 1.63 -6.47 17.43
C CYS A 132 0.67 -7.65 17.37
N ALA A 133 -0.37 -7.66 18.23
CA ALA A 133 -1.40 -8.69 18.19
C ALA A 133 -2.15 -8.68 16.84
N GLY A 134 -2.45 -7.50 16.28
CA GLY A 134 -3.09 -7.36 14.97
C GLY A 134 -2.28 -8.04 13.86
N HIS A 135 -0.99 -7.70 13.72
CA HIS A 135 -0.13 -8.32 12.71
C HIS A 135 0.08 -9.82 12.91
N LEU A 136 0.19 -10.29 14.17
CA LEU A 136 0.25 -11.73 14.45
C LEU A 136 -1.04 -12.43 14.05
N ILE A 137 -2.21 -11.81 14.24
CA ILE A 137 -3.50 -12.34 13.79
C ILE A 137 -3.56 -12.40 12.25
N GLU A 138 -3.15 -11.35 11.55
CA GLU A 138 -3.11 -11.35 10.08
C GLU A 138 -2.21 -12.48 9.55
N ALA A 139 -1.00 -12.64 10.13
CA ALA A 139 -0.09 -13.73 9.79
C ALA A 139 -0.70 -15.12 10.08
N ALA A 140 -1.44 -15.27 11.18
CA ALA A 140 -2.08 -16.53 11.54
C ALA A 140 -3.24 -16.89 10.59
N VAL A 141 -4.02 -15.91 10.15
CA VAL A 141 -5.05 -16.10 9.12
C VAL A 141 -4.41 -16.48 7.79
N ALA A 142 -3.36 -15.76 7.36
CA ALA A 142 -2.65 -16.08 6.13
C ALA A 142 -2.04 -17.50 6.17
N HIS A 143 -1.48 -17.91 7.32
CA HIS A 143 -0.98 -19.27 7.51
C HIS A 143 -2.09 -20.33 7.37
N TYR A 144 -3.23 -20.09 7.98
CA TYR A 144 -4.38 -20.99 7.87
C TYR A 144 -4.91 -21.08 6.42
N GLU A 145 -5.02 -19.94 5.72
CA GLU A 145 -5.46 -19.90 4.32
C GLU A 145 -4.48 -20.60 3.37
N ALA A 146 -3.18 -20.48 3.62
CA ALA A 146 -2.15 -21.08 2.79
C ALA A 146 -1.98 -22.59 3.01
N THR A 147 -2.12 -23.06 4.27
CA THR A 147 -1.72 -24.43 4.66
C THR A 147 -2.86 -25.29 5.19
N GLY A 148 -3.98 -24.69 5.60
CA GLY A 148 -5.07 -25.35 6.33
C GLY A 148 -4.73 -25.67 7.79
N SER A 149 -3.51 -25.39 8.28
CA SER A 149 -3.08 -25.65 9.65
C SER A 149 -3.67 -24.65 10.62
N ARG A 150 -4.32 -25.14 11.68
CA ARG A 150 -4.93 -24.29 12.73
C ARG A 150 -3.96 -23.91 13.85
N LYS A 151 -2.75 -24.43 13.89
CA LYS A 151 -1.83 -24.26 15.01
C LYS A 151 -1.62 -22.79 15.41
N PHE A 152 -1.26 -21.95 14.45
CA PHE A 152 -1.06 -20.52 14.70
C PHE A 152 -2.39 -19.79 14.88
N LEU A 153 -3.40 -20.14 14.07
CA LEU A 153 -4.74 -19.57 14.18
C LEU A 153 -5.33 -19.77 15.58
N ASP A 154 -5.24 -20.99 16.14
CA ASP A 154 -5.77 -21.29 17.48
C ASP A 154 -4.99 -20.55 18.58
N ALA A 155 -3.69 -20.34 18.42
CA ALA A 155 -2.91 -19.51 19.34
C ALA A 155 -3.39 -18.06 19.31
N MET A 156 -3.64 -17.50 18.12
CA MET A 156 -4.11 -16.12 17.99
C MET A 156 -5.59 -15.97 18.36
N CYS A 157 -6.40 -17.02 18.26
CA CYS A 157 -7.73 -17.05 18.86
C CYS A 157 -7.65 -16.86 20.38
N ARG A 158 -6.78 -17.62 21.06
CA ARG A 158 -6.58 -17.46 22.52
C ARG A 158 -6.08 -16.04 22.88
N CYS A 159 -5.21 -15.46 22.05
CA CYS A 159 -4.75 -14.07 22.23
C CYS A 159 -5.91 -13.07 22.09
N ALA A 160 -6.73 -13.22 21.07
CA ALA A 160 -7.91 -12.36 20.86
C ALA A 160 -8.96 -12.54 21.96
N ASP A 161 -9.17 -13.76 22.44
CA ASP A 161 -10.05 -14.05 23.58
C ASP A 161 -9.55 -13.34 24.85
N TYR A 162 -8.23 -13.41 25.12
CA TYR A 162 -7.62 -12.70 26.24
C TYR A 162 -7.77 -11.18 26.10
N ILE A 163 -7.49 -10.61 24.95
CA ILE A 163 -7.71 -9.16 24.69
C ILE A 163 -9.17 -8.80 24.97
N GLY A 164 -10.12 -9.63 24.56
CA GLY A 164 -11.55 -9.46 24.85
C GLY A 164 -11.92 -9.56 26.34
N THR A 165 -11.07 -10.13 27.20
CA THR A 165 -11.26 -10.05 28.67
C THR A 165 -10.75 -8.75 29.26
N VAL A 166 -9.79 -8.10 28.61
CA VAL A 166 -9.18 -6.83 29.06
C VAL A 166 -9.96 -5.63 28.56
N PHE A 167 -10.35 -5.63 27.27
CA PHE A 167 -11.02 -4.52 26.60
C PHE A 167 -12.47 -4.86 26.27
N GLY A 168 -13.36 -3.88 26.38
CA GLY A 168 -14.76 -4.07 26.02
C GLY A 168 -15.69 -3.09 26.73
N PRO A 169 -17.01 -3.19 26.46
CA PRO A 169 -18.00 -2.26 27.00
C PRO A 169 -18.45 -2.60 28.45
N ALA A 170 -18.02 -3.73 29.01
CA ALA A 170 -18.40 -4.13 30.39
C ALA A 170 -17.66 -3.26 31.42
N ALA A 171 -18.30 -2.99 32.57
CA ALA A 171 -17.78 -2.07 33.57
C ALA A 171 -16.45 -2.52 34.22
N ASP A 172 -16.12 -3.80 34.13
CA ASP A 172 -14.89 -4.41 34.66
C ASP A 172 -13.76 -4.46 33.62
N ARG A 173 -13.95 -3.87 32.41
CA ARG A 173 -12.99 -3.85 31.33
C ARG A 173 -12.50 -2.43 31.03
N MET A 174 -11.33 -2.34 30.43
CA MET A 174 -10.84 -1.08 29.86
C MET A 174 -11.74 -0.66 28.69
N HIS A 175 -12.21 0.58 28.72
CA HIS A 175 -12.93 1.22 27.60
C HIS A 175 -11.95 1.84 26.60
N GLY A 176 -10.82 1.18 26.37
CA GLY A 176 -9.73 1.62 25.51
C GLY A 176 -9.83 1.08 24.09
N TYR A 177 -8.95 1.59 23.25
CA TYR A 177 -8.78 1.20 21.84
C TYR A 177 -7.30 1.35 21.44
N PRO A 178 -6.82 0.69 20.34
CA PRO A 178 -5.41 0.72 19.96
C PRO A 178 -4.84 2.14 19.78
N GLY A 179 -3.64 2.39 20.26
CA GLY A 179 -2.89 3.64 20.01
C GLY A 179 -2.29 3.68 18.61
N HIS A 180 -1.95 2.51 18.08
CA HIS A 180 -1.69 2.28 16.66
C HIS A 180 -2.69 1.25 16.15
N GLU A 181 -3.48 1.68 15.20
CA GLU A 181 -4.54 0.90 14.57
C GLU A 181 -3.96 -0.21 13.69
N GLU A 182 -4.55 -1.36 13.74
CA GLU A 182 -4.28 -2.56 12.96
C GLU A 182 -5.22 -3.69 13.41
N LEU A 183 -5.43 -3.79 14.72
CA LEU A 183 -6.18 -4.88 15.33
C LEU A 183 -7.64 -4.94 14.84
N GLU A 184 -8.22 -3.79 14.51
CA GLU A 184 -9.60 -3.68 14.04
C GLU A 184 -9.84 -4.49 12.76
N LEU A 185 -8.95 -4.33 11.77
CA LEU A 185 -9.04 -5.08 10.51
C LEU A 185 -8.63 -6.55 10.70
N ALA A 186 -7.62 -6.82 11.53
CA ALA A 186 -7.16 -8.17 11.80
C ALA A 186 -8.23 -9.04 12.47
N LEU A 187 -8.98 -8.48 13.44
CA LEU A 187 -10.10 -9.17 14.10
C LEU A 187 -11.25 -9.47 13.14
N CYS A 188 -11.51 -8.59 12.14
CA CYS A 188 -12.47 -8.88 11.08
C CYS A 188 -12.05 -10.11 10.26
N LYS A 189 -10.76 -10.18 9.85
CA LYS A 189 -10.21 -11.35 9.16
C LYS A 189 -10.28 -12.62 10.02
N LEU A 190 -9.97 -12.51 11.34
CA LEU A 190 -10.04 -13.63 12.26
C LEU A 190 -11.48 -14.15 12.41
N ALA A 191 -12.46 -13.24 12.45
CA ALA A 191 -13.87 -13.60 12.49
C ALA A 191 -14.29 -14.37 11.24
N ASP A 192 -13.85 -13.93 10.05
CA ASP A 192 -14.15 -14.60 8.78
C ASP A 192 -13.49 -16.01 8.72
N ALA A 193 -12.22 -16.12 9.12
CA ALA A 193 -11.48 -17.39 9.09
C ALA A 193 -12.01 -18.44 10.07
N THR A 194 -12.57 -18.00 11.19
CA THR A 194 -13.04 -18.89 12.27
C THR A 194 -14.54 -19.07 12.32
N GLY A 195 -15.32 -18.18 11.70
CA GLY A 195 -16.78 -18.09 11.86
C GLY A 195 -17.20 -17.58 13.25
N ASN A 196 -16.27 -17.15 14.12
CA ASN A 196 -16.56 -16.69 15.46
C ASN A 196 -16.89 -15.18 15.50
N GLY A 197 -18.17 -14.85 15.60
CA GLY A 197 -18.66 -13.48 15.68
C GLY A 197 -18.18 -12.67 16.89
N ALA A 198 -17.55 -13.28 17.90
CA ALA A 198 -16.99 -12.55 19.04
C ALA A 198 -15.84 -11.62 18.60
N TYR A 199 -15.01 -12.07 17.67
CA TYR A 199 -13.90 -11.26 17.15
C TYR A 199 -14.39 -10.05 16.34
N PHE A 200 -15.44 -10.23 15.54
CA PHE A 200 -16.10 -9.10 14.87
C PHE A 200 -16.70 -8.10 15.87
N ARG A 201 -17.35 -8.58 16.95
CA ARG A 201 -17.89 -7.68 17.99
C ARG A 201 -16.78 -6.88 18.68
N LEU A 202 -15.62 -7.49 18.90
CA LEU A 202 -14.44 -6.80 19.47
C LEU A 202 -13.86 -5.77 18.51
N ALA A 203 -13.73 -6.08 17.21
CA ALA A 203 -13.33 -5.12 16.18
C ALA A 203 -14.29 -3.92 16.14
N LYS A 204 -15.59 -4.20 16.10
CA LYS A 204 -16.63 -3.15 16.10
C LYS A 204 -16.58 -2.30 17.37
N TYR A 205 -16.33 -2.90 18.52
CA TYR A 205 -16.15 -2.18 19.77
C TYR A 205 -15.00 -1.17 19.67
N PHE A 206 -13.82 -1.57 19.19
CA PHE A 206 -12.67 -0.67 19.07
C PHE A 206 -12.95 0.49 18.11
N VAL A 207 -13.61 0.23 16.99
CA VAL A 207 -14.05 1.26 16.04
C VAL A 207 -15.07 2.22 16.69
N ASP A 208 -16.08 1.68 17.34
CA ASP A 208 -17.18 2.45 17.93
C ASP A 208 -16.75 3.27 19.15
N GLU A 209 -15.76 2.80 19.91
CA GLU A 209 -15.30 3.48 21.12
C GLU A 209 -14.32 4.62 20.84
N ARG A 210 -13.61 4.53 19.72
CA ARG A 210 -12.59 5.51 19.36
C ARG A 210 -13.14 6.93 19.25
N GLY A 211 -12.51 7.84 20.01
CA GLY A 211 -12.81 9.27 19.98
C GLY A 211 -14.08 9.67 20.73
N LYS A 212 -14.73 8.75 21.45
CA LYS A 212 -15.83 9.11 22.35
C LYS A 212 -15.38 9.95 23.54
N SER A 213 -16.33 10.64 24.15
CA SER A 213 -16.13 11.39 25.39
C SER A 213 -16.79 10.66 26.56
N PRO A 214 -16.11 10.51 27.71
CA PRO A 214 -14.75 11.00 28.01
C PRO A 214 -13.70 10.21 27.21
N ASN A 215 -12.69 10.93 26.66
CA ASN A 215 -11.70 10.31 25.78
C ASN A 215 -10.76 9.39 26.58
N PHE A 216 -10.61 8.14 26.14
CA PHE A 216 -9.77 7.16 26.82
C PHE A 216 -8.31 7.61 26.98
N PHE A 217 -7.70 8.15 25.93
CA PHE A 217 -6.32 8.59 26.01
C PHE A 217 -6.11 9.79 26.95
N GLN A 218 -7.13 10.65 27.13
CA GLN A 218 -7.07 11.72 28.13
C GLN A 218 -7.35 11.22 29.54
N GLN A 219 -8.02 10.08 29.72
CA GLN A 219 -8.12 9.42 31.01
C GLN A 219 -6.79 8.75 31.41
N GLU A 220 -6.09 8.18 30.43
CA GLU A 220 -4.75 7.62 30.60
C GLU A 220 -3.70 8.69 30.95
N ASP A 221 -3.75 9.83 30.28
CA ASP A 221 -2.93 11.01 30.56
C ASP A 221 -3.68 12.33 30.23
N PRO A 222 -4.15 13.06 31.27
CA PRO A 222 -4.89 14.32 31.08
C PRO A 222 -4.11 15.43 30.37
N GLY A 223 -2.79 15.31 30.26
CA GLY A 223 -1.95 16.29 29.55
C GLY A 223 -2.00 16.18 28.03
N ARG A 224 -2.64 15.17 27.47
CA ARG A 224 -2.71 14.96 26.02
C ARG A 224 -3.56 16.00 25.32
N ASN A 225 -2.96 16.69 24.36
CA ASN A 225 -3.62 17.75 23.59
C ASN A 225 -4.32 17.22 22.34
N GLU A 226 -5.10 18.08 21.68
CA GLU A 226 -5.86 17.73 20.48
C GLU A 226 -4.99 17.23 19.32
N GLY A 227 -3.78 17.80 19.12
CA GLY A 227 -2.87 17.37 18.06
C GLY A 227 -2.38 15.93 18.27
N GLN A 228 -2.15 15.54 19.52
CA GLN A 228 -1.77 14.18 19.88
C GLN A 228 -2.95 13.20 19.67
N LEU A 229 -4.17 13.62 20.00
CA LEU A 229 -5.39 12.83 19.72
C LEU A 229 -5.65 12.70 18.21
N LYS A 230 -5.49 13.78 17.45
CA LYS A 230 -5.58 13.74 15.97
C LYS A 230 -4.57 12.79 15.35
N ASN A 231 -3.34 12.78 15.88
CA ASN A 231 -2.29 11.88 15.39
C ASN A 231 -2.66 10.39 15.52
N ARG A 232 -3.63 10.05 16.37
CA ARG A 232 -4.18 8.71 16.60
C ARG A 232 -5.67 8.59 16.26
N GLN A 233 -6.18 9.50 15.42
CA GLN A 233 -7.59 9.51 14.96
C GLN A 233 -8.62 9.43 16.11
N ALA A 234 -8.24 9.90 17.31
CA ALA A 234 -9.05 9.82 18.53
C ALA A 234 -9.63 11.17 19.01
N HIS A 235 -9.55 12.22 18.20
CA HIS A 235 -10.01 13.58 18.54
C HIS A 235 -11.53 13.73 18.50
N LYS A 236 -12.24 12.84 17.81
CA LYS A 236 -13.72 12.78 17.75
C LYS A 236 -14.16 11.38 17.29
N PRO A 237 -15.44 11.00 17.54
CA PRO A 237 -15.96 9.72 17.08
C PRO A 237 -15.74 9.50 15.59
N VAL A 238 -15.42 8.27 15.20
CA VAL A 238 -15.03 7.95 13.81
C VAL A 238 -16.10 8.28 12.78
N ARG A 239 -17.39 8.16 13.14
CA ARG A 239 -18.51 8.51 12.25
C ARG A 239 -18.64 10.02 11.98
N GLU A 240 -18.02 10.86 12.81
CA GLU A 240 -17.99 12.31 12.65
C GLU A 240 -16.76 12.80 11.89
N GLN A 241 -15.77 11.94 11.67
CA GLN A 241 -14.55 12.27 10.94
C GLN A 241 -14.85 12.41 9.45
N ARG A 242 -14.34 13.50 8.84
CA ARG A 242 -14.50 13.78 7.40
C ARG A 242 -13.18 14.13 6.73
N ASP A 243 -12.18 14.49 7.53
CA ASP A 243 -10.83 14.85 7.08
C ASP A 243 -9.83 13.80 7.55
N ALA A 244 -8.91 13.43 6.67
CA ALA A 244 -7.85 12.50 6.99
C ALA A 244 -6.75 13.22 7.78
N ASP A 245 -6.77 13.09 9.09
CA ASP A 245 -5.86 13.77 10.01
C ASP A 245 -4.87 12.81 10.67
N GLY A 246 -3.73 13.35 11.12
CA GLY A 246 -2.76 12.66 11.93
C GLY A 246 -1.87 11.68 11.17
N HIS A 247 -1.33 10.70 11.87
CA HIS A 247 -0.37 9.74 11.30
C HIS A 247 -1.01 8.94 10.17
N SER A 248 -0.38 8.97 8.99
CA SER A 248 -1.00 8.48 7.76
C SER A 248 -1.24 6.96 7.75
N VAL A 249 -0.32 6.16 8.29
CA VAL A 249 -0.48 4.70 8.35
C VAL A 249 -1.58 4.32 9.34
N ARG A 250 -1.57 4.91 10.54
CA ARG A 250 -2.64 4.69 11.55
C ARG A 250 -4.01 5.00 10.97
N ALA A 251 -4.15 6.16 10.35
CA ALA A 251 -5.40 6.59 9.71
C ALA A 251 -5.89 5.56 8.67
N LEU A 252 -5.02 5.16 7.76
CA LEU A 252 -5.39 4.25 6.67
C LEU A 252 -5.71 2.83 7.15
N TYR A 253 -5.02 2.34 8.18
CA TYR A 253 -5.37 1.06 8.82
C TYR A 253 -6.72 1.13 9.54
N LEU A 254 -6.95 2.22 10.30
CA LEU A 254 -8.27 2.46 10.91
C LEU A 254 -9.36 2.49 9.84
N TYR A 255 -9.18 3.27 8.77
CA TYR A 255 -10.19 3.41 7.71
C TYR A 255 -10.46 2.08 6.99
N ALA A 256 -9.44 1.23 6.86
CA ALA A 256 -9.60 -0.13 6.36
C ALA A 256 -10.45 -0.97 7.34
N GLY A 257 -10.17 -0.92 8.63
CA GLY A 257 -10.96 -1.59 9.67
C GLY A 257 -12.39 -1.05 9.76
N MET A 258 -12.57 0.27 9.65
CA MET A 258 -13.92 0.89 9.59
C MET A 258 -14.72 0.38 8.40
N ALA A 259 -14.11 0.26 7.21
CA ALA A 259 -14.76 -0.28 6.02
C ALA A 259 -15.18 -1.75 6.21
N ASP A 260 -14.30 -2.56 6.81
CA ASP A 260 -14.58 -3.96 7.15
C ASP A 260 -15.76 -4.09 8.15
N VAL A 261 -15.81 -3.21 9.17
CA VAL A 261 -16.91 -3.17 10.15
C VAL A 261 -18.20 -2.68 9.50
N ALA A 262 -18.13 -1.62 8.68
CA ALA A 262 -19.29 -1.07 7.99
C ALA A 262 -19.96 -2.10 7.07
N GLU A 263 -19.16 -2.85 6.32
CA GLU A 263 -19.64 -3.91 5.43
C GLU A 263 -20.42 -4.98 6.20
N ARG A 264 -19.80 -5.56 7.25
CA ARG A 264 -20.35 -6.69 7.98
C ARG A 264 -21.56 -6.33 8.85
N SER A 265 -21.62 -5.07 9.34
CA SER A 265 -22.76 -4.58 10.12
C SER A 265 -23.85 -3.92 9.27
N ASN A 266 -23.64 -3.73 7.96
CA ASN A 266 -24.46 -2.90 7.07
C ASN A 266 -24.64 -1.45 7.61
N ASP A 267 -23.60 -0.90 8.23
CA ASP A 267 -23.57 0.44 8.83
C ASP A 267 -23.31 1.48 7.75
N VAL A 268 -24.39 2.11 7.27
CA VAL A 268 -24.33 3.11 6.19
C VAL A 268 -23.61 4.38 6.65
N GLU A 269 -23.82 4.80 7.89
CA GLU A 269 -23.19 6.01 8.45
C GLU A 269 -21.67 5.86 8.53
N LEU A 270 -21.21 4.69 9.00
CA LEU A 270 -19.78 4.38 9.05
C LEU A 270 -19.17 4.29 7.65
N LEU A 271 -19.90 3.69 6.69
CA LEU A 271 -19.45 3.63 5.29
C LEU A 271 -19.37 5.03 4.67
N ASP A 272 -20.30 5.92 4.98
CA ASP A 272 -20.28 7.30 4.47
C ASP A 272 -19.12 8.12 5.10
N ALA A 273 -18.76 7.85 6.35
CA ALA A 273 -17.52 8.38 6.93
C ALA A 273 -16.28 7.87 6.19
N CYS A 274 -16.20 6.57 5.89
CA CYS A 274 -15.11 6.00 5.09
C CYS A 274 -14.98 6.67 3.71
N LYS A 275 -16.10 6.88 3.01
CA LYS A 275 -16.10 7.57 1.70
C LYS A 275 -15.61 9.00 1.81
N ALA A 276 -16.09 9.76 2.81
CA ALA A 276 -15.66 11.14 3.03
C ALA A 276 -14.16 11.24 3.35
N LEU A 277 -13.63 10.31 4.17
CA LEU A 277 -12.21 10.23 4.48
C LEU A 277 -11.37 9.87 3.24
N PHE A 278 -11.87 8.95 2.41
CA PHE A 278 -11.23 8.65 1.13
C PHE A 278 -11.19 9.87 0.20
N ASP A 279 -12.30 10.61 0.10
CA ASP A 279 -12.39 11.82 -0.71
C ASP A 279 -11.45 12.92 -0.19
N SER A 280 -11.34 13.09 1.14
CA SER A 280 -10.35 13.98 1.76
C SER A 280 -8.92 13.64 1.35
N ILE A 281 -8.58 12.33 1.28
CA ILE A 281 -7.26 11.87 0.84
C ILE A 281 -7.10 12.12 -0.66
N ALA A 282 -7.95 11.52 -1.48
CA ALA A 282 -7.77 11.45 -2.93
C ALA A 282 -7.85 12.82 -3.62
N GLU A 283 -8.64 13.75 -3.09
CA GLU A 283 -8.89 15.04 -3.72
C GLU A 283 -8.04 16.18 -3.16
N LYS A 284 -7.43 16.01 -1.95
CA LYS A 284 -6.79 17.13 -1.25
C LYS A 284 -5.44 16.83 -0.58
N ARG A 285 -5.15 15.57 -0.23
CA ARG A 285 -4.03 15.21 0.67
C ARG A 285 -3.15 14.07 0.16
N MET A 286 -3.38 13.61 -1.06
CA MET A 286 -2.59 12.59 -1.73
C MET A 286 -1.67 13.23 -2.78
N TYR A 287 -0.41 12.85 -2.82
CA TYR A 287 0.51 13.19 -3.89
C TYR A 287 0.10 12.52 -5.21
N ILE A 288 0.50 13.09 -6.34
CA ILE A 288 0.26 12.51 -7.66
C ILE A 288 0.76 11.07 -7.78
N THR A 289 1.73 10.68 -6.97
CA THR A 289 2.27 9.32 -6.89
C THR A 289 1.41 8.35 -6.07
N GLY A 290 0.29 8.81 -5.49
CA GLY A 290 -0.48 8.01 -4.53
C GLY A 290 0.17 7.93 -3.14
N GLY A 291 1.23 8.70 -2.89
CA GLY A 291 1.85 8.82 -1.58
C GLY A 291 0.97 9.62 -0.60
N CYS A 292 1.02 9.29 0.69
CA CYS A 292 0.26 9.92 1.75
C CYS A 292 1.16 10.32 2.92
N GLY A 293 0.79 11.45 3.58
CA GLY A 293 1.58 12.03 4.66
C GLY A 293 2.59 13.05 4.13
N SER A 294 2.36 14.33 4.42
CA SER A 294 3.16 15.43 3.87
C SER A 294 4.23 15.95 4.85
N THR A 295 4.28 15.42 6.08
CA THR A 295 5.25 15.84 7.08
C THR A 295 5.87 14.67 7.84
N LEU A 296 7.18 14.79 8.12
CA LEU A 296 7.89 13.91 9.04
C LEU A 296 7.39 14.06 10.49
N ILE A 297 6.91 15.25 10.87
CA ILE A 297 6.42 15.50 12.23
C ILE A 297 5.13 14.71 12.47
N GLY A 298 5.26 13.67 13.30
CA GLY A 298 4.17 12.74 13.56
C GLY A 298 3.80 11.85 12.38
N GLU A 299 4.62 11.81 11.29
CA GLU A 299 4.42 10.96 10.10
C GLU A 299 3.04 11.16 9.48
N ALA A 300 2.61 12.44 9.35
CA ALA A 300 1.21 12.78 9.33
C ALA A 300 0.74 13.45 8.04
N PHE A 301 -0.58 13.37 7.82
CA PHE A 301 -1.29 14.34 6.98
C PHE A 301 -1.18 15.73 7.58
N THR A 302 -1.17 16.75 6.73
CA THR A 302 -1.28 18.16 7.12
C THR A 302 -2.61 18.74 6.63
N VAL A 303 -2.68 20.05 6.48
CA VAL A 303 -3.87 20.73 5.94
C VAL A 303 -4.07 20.44 4.45
N ASP A 304 -5.27 20.66 3.95
CA ASP A 304 -5.61 20.47 2.56
C ASP A 304 -4.64 21.19 1.62
N TYR A 305 -4.24 20.54 0.54
CA TYR A 305 -3.35 21.05 -0.52
C TYR A 305 -1.91 21.37 -0.09
N ASN A 306 -1.51 21.03 1.13
CA ASN A 306 -0.13 21.18 1.58
C ASN A 306 0.69 19.94 1.23
N LEU A 307 1.26 19.92 0.04
CA LEU A 307 1.97 18.80 -0.58
C LEU A 307 3.39 19.23 -1.02
N PRO A 308 4.32 19.52 -0.10
CA PRO A 308 5.70 19.87 -0.46
C PRO A 308 6.42 18.68 -1.11
N ASN A 309 7.26 18.93 -2.12
CA ASN A 309 7.91 17.88 -2.92
C ASN A 309 9.20 17.34 -2.29
N ASP A 310 10.05 18.23 -1.80
CA ASP A 310 11.38 17.97 -1.25
C ASP A 310 11.37 17.46 0.21
N THR A 311 10.24 17.64 0.89
CA THR A 311 10.00 17.21 2.27
C THR A 311 8.80 16.28 2.39
N ALA A 312 8.29 15.77 1.25
CA ALA A 312 7.23 14.78 1.22
C ALA A 312 7.60 13.57 2.06
N TYR A 313 6.83 13.29 3.11
CA TYR A 313 7.09 12.07 3.87
C TYR A 313 6.64 10.85 3.06
N ALA A 314 5.41 10.86 2.57
CA ALA A 314 4.85 9.87 1.64
C ALA A 314 5.36 8.45 1.95
N GLU A 315 5.07 7.97 3.16
CA GLU A 315 5.60 6.72 3.68
C GLU A 315 5.17 5.53 2.82
N SER A 316 6.09 4.59 2.56
CA SER A 316 5.79 3.38 1.79
C SER A 316 4.65 2.57 2.40
N CYS A 317 4.60 2.45 3.74
CA CYS A 317 3.50 1.77 4.44
C CYS A 317 2.15 2.49 4.22
N ALA A 318 2.15 3.84 4.16
CA ALA A 318 0.92 4.60 3.91
C ALA A 318 0.39 4.36 2.50
N SER A 319 1.26 4.30 1.48
CA SER A 319 0.85 3.96 0.11
C SER A 319 0.26 2.55 0.04
N MET A 320 0.88 1.56 0.70
CA MET A 320 0.34 0.19 0.80
C MET A 320 -1.01 0.14 1.52
N ALA A 321 -1.15 0.88 2.63
CA ALA A 321 -2.39 0.95 3.39
C ALA A 321 -3.51 1.66 2.59
N LEU A 322 -3.18 2.67 1.76
CA LEU A 322 -4.14 3.30 0.85
C LEU A 322 -4.66 2.32 -0.20
N VAL A 323 -3.78 1.47 -0.78
CA VAL A 323 -4.20 0.39 -1.68
C VAL A 323 -5.18 -0.56 -0.99
N GLN A 324 -4.89 -0.97 0.24
CA GLN A 324 -5.75 -1.86 1.02
C GLN A 324 -7.10 -1.22 1.38
N PHE A 325 -7.13 0.05 1.75
CA PHE A 325 -8.35 0.79 2.03
C PHE A 325 -9.20 0.99 0.77
N ALA A 326 -8.58 1.43 -0.33
CA ALA A 326 -9.23 1.60 -1.63
C ALA A 326 -9.83 0.28 -2.14
N LYS A 327 -9.11 -0.85 -1.98
CA LYS A 327 -9.61 -2.20 -2.35
C LYS A 327 -10.88 -2.58 -1.59
N ARG A 328 -10.98 -2.24 -0.31
CA ARG A 328 -12.18 -2.48 0.49
C ARG A 328 -13.37 -1.67 -0.01
N LEU A 329 -13.17 -0.37 -0.21
CA LEU A 329 -14.23 0.48 -0.77
C LEU A 329 -14.64 0.06 -2.17
N LEU A 330 -13.70 -0.36 -3.02
CA LEU A 330 -13.98 -0.96 -4.32
C LEU A 330 -14.87 -2.20 -4.19
N ASN A 331 -14.53 -3.12 -3.30
CA ASN A 331 -15.29 -4.35 -3.10
C ASN A 331 -16.71 -4.09 -2.57
N ILE A 332 -16.87 -3.13 -1.66
CA ILE A 332 -18.16 -2.76 -1.07
C ILE A 332 -19.05 -2.02 -2.07
N THR A 333 -18.47 -1.04 -2.78
CA THR A 333 -19.26 -0.11 -3.61
C THR A 333 -19.30 -0.47 -5.08
N ARG A 334 -18.32 -1.27 -5.55
CA ARG A 334 -18.10 -1.65 -6.96
C ARG A 334 -17.81 -0.47 -7.90
N GLN A 335 -17.35 0.68 -7.35
CA GLN A 335 -17.06 1.90 -8.11
C GLN A 335 -15.58 1.94 -8.53
N GLY A 336 -15.32 2.07 -9.83
CA GLY A 336 -13.98 2.11 -10.43
C GLY A 336 -13.06 3.21 -9.91
N ARG A 337 -13.62 4.33 -9.41
CA ARG A 337 -12.82 5.42 -8.82
C ARG A 337 -11.88 4.98 -7.69
N TYR A 338 -12.29 3.97 -6.92
CA TYR A 338 -11.43 3.39 -5.89
C TYR A 338 -10.30 2.55 -6.48
N ALA A 339 -10.57 1.87 -7.60
CA ALA A 339 -9.55 1.17 -8.35
C ALA A 339 -8.56 2.13 -9.02
N ASP A 340 -8.99 3.33 -9.42
CA ASP A 340 -8.10 4.35 -10.01
C ASP A 340 -7.04 4.81 -8.99
N VAL A 341 -7.44 5.13 -7.76
CA VAL A 341 -6.52 5.51 -6.68
C VAL A 341 -5.66 4.32 -6.25
N MET A 342 -6.25 3.12 -6.12
CA MET A 342 -5.54 1.89 -5.82
C MET A 342 -4.41 1.63 -6.82
N GLU A 343 -4.70 1.74 -8.08
CA GLU A 343 -3.75 1.53 -9.18
C GLU A 343 -2.65 2.60 -9.20
N GLN A 344 -3.01 3.87 -9.04
CA GLN A 344 -2.06 4.99 -8.98
C GLN A 344 -1.09 4.85 -7.81
N ALA A 345 -1.60 4.54 -6.61
CA ALA A 345 -0.77 4.31 -5.44
C ALA A 345 0.14 3.08 -5.60
N LEU A 346 -0.39 1.98 -6.16
CA LEU A 346 0.36 0.75 -6.38
C LEU A 346 1.52 0.96 -7.35
N TYR A 347 1.24 1.44 -8.56
CA TYR A 347 2.26 1.57 -9.60
C TYR A 347 3.29 2.66 -9.34
N ASN A 348 3.01 3.62 -8.48
CA ASN A 348 3.94 4.73 -8.21
C ASN A 348 4.40 4.75 -6.75
N GLY A 349 3.54 5.10 -5.79
CA GLY A 349 3.92 5.30 -4.39
C GLY A 349 4.42 4.03 -3.69
N VAL A 350 3.87 2.86 -4.00
CA VAL A 350 4.33 1.58 -3.44
C VAL A 350 5.61 1.11 -4.14
N LEU A 351 5.58 0.98 -5.49
CA LEU A 351 6.70 0.37 -6.21
C LEU A 351 7.96 1.23 -6.25
N SER A 352 7.87 2.54 -6.00
CA SER A 352 9.06 3.40 -5.79
C SER A 352 9.79 3.09 -4.49
N GLY A 353 9.08 2.61 -3.49
CA GLY A 353 9.62 2.34 -2.15
C GLY A 353 10.56 1.13 -2.08
N ILE A 354 10.69 0.33 -3.14
CA ILE A 354 11.54 -0.86 -3.17
C ILE A 354 12.36 -0.92 -4.47
N SER A 355 13.63 -1.34 -4.38
CA SER A 355 14.49 -1.54 -5.54
C SER A 355 13.96 -2.66 -6.46
N LEU A 356 14.38 -2.65 -7.73
CA LEU A 356 14.07 -3.74 -8.66
C LEU A 356 14.58 -5.09 -8.16
N GLN A 357 15.73 -5.09 -7.47
CA GLN A 357 16.33 -6.27 -6.88
C GLN A 357 15.59 -6.77 -5.62
N GLY A 358 14.78 -5.93 -4.99
CA GLY A 358 14.01 -6.28 -3.79
C GLY A 358 14.77 -6.22 -2.46
N SER A 359 16.03 -5.71 -2.45
CA SER A 359 16.91 -5.74 -1.26
C SER A 359 17.08 -4.38 -0.58
N GLU A 360 16.54 -3.30 -1.16
CA GLU A 360 16.73 -1.94 -0.66
C GLU A 360 15.42 -1.15 -0.72
N PHE A 361 15.22 -0.25 0.24
CA PHE A 361 13.93 0.37 0.50
C PHE A 361 14.05 1.88 0.71
N PHE A 362 13.03 2.63 0.27
CA PHE A 362 12.70 3.93 0.80
C PHE A 362 11.64 3.79 1.90
N TYR A 363 11.85 4.47 3.00
CA TYR A 363 10.82 4.67 4.01
C TYR A 363 9.90 5.81 3.56
N ALA A 364 10.49 7.00 3.34
CA ALA A 364 9.84 8.19 2.79
C ALA A 364 10.13 8.32 1.30
N ASN A 365 9.11 8.66 0.50
CA ASN A 365 9.18 8.74 -0.96
C ASN A 365 9.03 10.19 -1.42
N LEU A 366 10.18 10.87 -1.60
CA LEU A 366 10.23 12.26 -2.05
C LEU A 366 9.82 12.39 -3.53
N LEU A 367 9.33 13.58 -3.91
CA LEU A 367 9.02 13.92 -5.30
C LEU A 367 10.07 14.85 -5.93
N GLU A 368 10.95 15.41 -5.12
CA GLU A 368 12.08 16.22 -5.54
C GLU A 368 13.29 15.88 -4.67
N VAL A 369 14.40 15.45 -5.30
CA VAL A 369 15.67 15.12 -4.64
C VAL A 369 16.79 15.81 -5.42
N SER A 370 17.65 16.52 -4.71
CA SER A 370 18.88 17.10 -5.23
C SER A 370 20.09 16.67 -4.39
N SER A 371 21.29 16.95 -4.87
CA SER A 371 22.53 16.71 -4.11
C SER A 371 22.51 17.36 -2.72
N ASP A 372 21.75 18.46 -2.56
CA ASP A 372 21.64 19.24 -1.34
C ASP A 372 20.38 18.95 -0.52
N THR A 373 19.56 17.97 -0.91
CA THR A 373 18.38 17.55 -0.17
C THR A 373 18.77 17.16 1.26
N PHE A 374 18.11 17.77 2.22
CA PHE A 374 18.34 17.51 3.62
C PHE A 374 17.81 16.13 4.02
N THR A 375 18.65 15.34 4.68
CA THR A 375 18.30 14.01 5.17
C THR A 375 18.14 14.02 6.68
N TYR A 376 16.98 13.64 7.18
CA TYR A 376 16.68 13.56 8.60
C TYR A 376 15.68 12.44 8.89
N GLY A 377 15.82 11.77 10.02
CA GLY A 377 14.92 10.67 10.39
C GLY A 377 14.91 9.56 9.32
N HIS A 378 13.75 9.29 8.76
CA HIS A 378 13.58 8.28 7.70
C HIS A 378 13.72 8.83 6.27
N ILE A 379 13.92 10.14 6.11
CA ILE A 379 14.15 10.77 4.80
C ILE A 379 15.57 10.46 4.36
N ARG A 380 15.70 9.78 3.22
CA ARG A 380 16.98 9.38 2.60
C ARG A 380 16.96 9.72 1.12
N LYS A 381 18.13 10.08 0.56
CA LYS A 381 18.30 10.29 -0.88
C LYS A 381 18.43 8.98 -1.64
N GLU A 382 18.86 7.94 -0.96
CA GLU A 382 19.12 6.61 -1.51
C GLU A 382 18.37 5.57 -0.71
N ARG A 383 17.97 4.48 -1.37
CA ARG A 383 17.37 3.33 -0.69
C ARG A 383 18.35 2.75 0.33
N GLN A 384 17.79 2.22 1.40
CA GLN A 384 18.55 1.60 2.48
C GLN A 384 18.22 0.11 2.55
N PRO A 385 19.20 -0.74 2.90
CA PRO A 385 18.95 -2.18 3.04
C PRO A 385 18.09 -2.51 4.27
N TRP A 386 18.02 -1.60 5.25
CA TRP A 386 17.23 -1.77 6.48
C TRP A 386 17.06 -0.44 7.22
N PHE A 387 16.08 -0.42 8.12
CA PHE A 387 15.84 0.68 9.06
C PHE A 387 15.68 0.13 10.48
N ASP A 388 16.02 0.90 11.51
CA ASP A 388 15.80 0.50 12.91
C ASP A 388 14.30 0.30 13.20
N CYS A 389 13.45 1.21 12.72
CA CYS A 389 12.03 0.99 12.56
C CYS A 389 11.78 0.31 11.20
N SER A 390 11.56 -1.01 11.22
CA SER A 390 11.55 -1.82 9.98
C SER A 390 10.16 -2.02 9.40
N CYS A 391 9.20 -1.17 9.74
CA CYS A 391 7.81 -1.36 9.30
C CYS A 391 7.67 -1.41 7.78
N CYS A 392 8.39 -0.56 7.03
CA CYS A 392 8.31 -0.54 5.57
C CYS A 392 8.95 -1.76 4.91
N PRO A 393 10.22 -2.15 5.20
CA PRO A 393 10.82 -3.36 4.63
C PRO A 393 9.94 -4.61 4.85
N THR A 394 9.50 -4.83 6.08
CA THR A 394 8.67 -6.01 6.42
C THR A 394 7.26 -5.95 5.83
N SER A 395 6.71 -4.74 5.61
CA SER A 395 5.42 -4.58 4.92
C SER A 395 5.50 -4.95 3.44
N PHE A 396 6.64 -4.75 2.77
CA PHE A 396 6.81 -5.23 1.39
C PHE A 396 6.71 -6.75 1.31
N CYS A 397 7.31 -7.49 2.25
CA CYS A 397 7.23 -8.95 2.29
C CYS A 397 5.78 -9.48 2.25
N ARG A 398 4.86 -8.82 2.95
CA ARG A 398 3.45 -9.25 2.97
C ARG A 398 2.60 -8.65 1.85
N PHE A 399 3.00 -7.50 1.30
CA PHE A 399 2.20 -6.78 0.31
C PHE A 399 2.42 -7.29 -1.11
N LEU A 400 3.67 -7.50 -1.52
CA LEU A 400 4.02 -7.85 -2.90
C LEU A 400 3.42 -9.19 -3.36
N PRO A 401 3.36 -10.25 -2.56
CA PRO A 401 2.72 -11.49 -2.98
C PRO A 401 1.21 -11.35 -3.25
N GLN A 402 0.57 -10.31 -2.69
CA GLN A 402 -0.86 -10.06 -2.86
C GLN A 402 -1.20 -9.25 -4.13
N LEU A 403 -0.22 -8.87 -4.96
CA LEU A 403 -0.46 -8.03 -6.16
C LEU A 403 -1.53 -8.62 -7.09
N GLY A 404 -1.54 -9.94 -7.27
CA GLY A 404 -2.59 -10.63 -8.01
C GLY A 404 -3.99 -10.47 -7.39
N SER A 405 -4.10 -10.51 -6.07
CA SER A 405 -5.38 -10.34 -5.36
C SER A 405 -5.94 -8.91 -5.46
N PHE A 406 -5.08 -7.89 -5.61
CA PHE A 406 -5.53 -6.53 -5.90
C PHE A 406 -6.06 -6.39 -7.33
N ALA A 407 -5.47 -7.11 -8.28
CA ALA A 407 -5.87 -7.07 -9.68
C ALA A 407 -7.28 -7.64 -9.93
N TRP A 408 -7.77 -8.50 -9.06
CA TRP A 408 -9.06 -9.18 -9.24
C TRP A 408 -10.00 -9.02 -8.04
N SER A 409 -11.31 -9.13 -8.30
CA SER A 409 -12.37 -9.31 -7.30
C SER A 409 -13.35 -10.37 -7.78
N GLU A 410 -14.02 -11.05 -6.84
CA GLU A 410 -15.11 -11.98 -7.12
C GLU A 410 -16.42 -11.55 -6.45
N ALA A 411 -17.54 -11.89 -7.05
CA ALA A 411 -18.86 -11.89 -6.44
C ALA A 411 -19.58 -13.18 -6.85
N GLU A 412 -20.82 -13.37 -6.39
CA GLU A 412 -21.60 -14.52 -6.80
C GLU A 412 -21.71 -14.60 -8.32
N ASN A 413 -21.14 -15.65 -8.91
CA ASN A 413 -21.10 -15.89 -10.35
C ASN A 413 -20.49 -14.74 -11.19
N GLU A 414 -19.52 -14.01 -10.62
CA GLU A 414 -18.87 -12.86 -11.28
C GLU A 414 -17.39 -12.79 -10.94
N LEU A 415 -16.54 -12.59 -11.97
CA LEU A 415 -15.16 -12.15 -11.83
C LEU A 415 -15.00 -10.72 -12.35
N ARG A 416 -14.21 -9.92 -11.68
CA ARG A 416 -13.93 -8.52 -12.02
C ARG A 416 -12.42 -8.30 -12.14
N LEU A 417 -11.99 -7.83 -13.30
CA LEU A 417 -10.60 -7.40 -13.55
C LEU A 417 -10.47 -5.92 -13.20
N ASN A 418 -9.78 -5.63 -12.08
CA ASN A 418 -9.59 -4.28 -11.58
C ASN A 418 -8.32 -3.62 -12.16
N ILE A 419 -7.24 -4.40 -12.29
CA ILE A 419 -5.97 -3.98 -12.89
C ILE A 419 -5.64 -5.00 -13.98
N PRO A 420 -5.51 -4.58 -15.25
CA PRO A 420 -5.34 -5.51 -16.36
C PRO A 420 -3.89 -5.99 -16.53
N ALA A 421 -3.25 -6.38 -15.43
CA ALA A 421 -1.95 -7.02 -15.45
C ALA A 421 -2.03 -8.40 -16.12
N ALA A 422 -1.06 -8.73 -16.97
CA ALA A 422 -1.01 -10.03 -17.64
C ALA A 422 -0.82 -11.17 -16.62
N GLY A 423 -1.53 -12.27 -16.86
CA GLY A 423 -1.54 -13.41 -15.96
C GLY A 423 -2.79 -14.27 -16.12
N SER A 424 -3.03 -15.13 -15.17
CA SER A 424 -4.22 -15.99 -15.16
C SER A 424 -4.91 -16.01 -13.80
N VAL A 425 -6.21 -16.19 -13.83
CA VAL A 425 -7.04 -16.45 -12.65
C VAL A 425 -7.74 -17.79 -12.84
N ASN A 426 -7.74 -18.60 -11.77
CA ASN A 426 -8.53 -19.82 -11.70
C ASN A 426 -9.34 -19.81 -10.41
N ARG A 427 -10.64 -19.67 -10.52
CA ARG A 427 -11.52 -19.55 -9.38
C ARG A 427 -12.92 -20.11 -9.65
N ASN A 428 -13.38 -21.00 -8.77
CA ASN A 428 -14.72 -21.61 -8.84
C ASN A 428 -15.04 -22.25 -10.20
N GLY A 429 -14.04 -22.86 -10.87
CA GLY A 429 -14.18 -23.46 -12.19
C GLY A 429 -14.15 -22.46 -13.36
N ILE A 430 -13.99 -21.16 -13.07
CA ILE A 430 -13.77 -20.11 -14.07
C ILE A 430 -12.26 -19.89 -14.22
N GLU A 431 -11.77 -20.05 -15.45
CA GLU A 431 -10.38 -19.78 -15.79
C GLU A 431 -10.30 -18.73 -16.89
N ILE A 432 -9.55 -17.65 -16.63
CA ILE A 432 -9.35 -16.52 -17.56
C ILE A 432 -7.86 -16.21 -17.63
N GLU A 433 -7.37 -15.99 -18.83
CA GLU A 433 -6.00 -15.54 -19.11
C GLU A 433 -6.05 -14.11 -19.66
N VAL A 434 -5.21 -13.22 -19.12
CA VAL A 434 -5.01 -11.84 -19.54
C VAL A 434 -3.60 -11.71 -20.08
N GLY A 435 -3.45 -11.15 -21.27
CA GLY A 435 -2.17 -10.85 -21.90
C GLY A 435 -1.90 -9.35 -22.00
N GLY A 436 -0.88 -9.01 -22.76
CA GLY A 436 -0.49 -7.63 -23.02
C GLY A 436 0.70 -7.16 -22.18
N SER A 437 1.03 -5.89 -22.33
CA SER A 437 2.20 -5.25 -21.69
C SER A 437 1.81 -4.11 -20.75
N TYR A 438 0.62 -4.16 -20.16
CA TYR A 438 0.19 -3.18 -19.17
C TYR A 438 1.17 -3.16 -17.97
N PRO A 439 1.56 -1.98 -17.43
CA PRO A 439 1.04 -0.63 -17.67
C PRO A 439 1.73 0.16 -18.82
N PHE A 440 2.60 -0.46 -19.61
CA PHE A 440 3.32 0.22 -20.71
C PHE A 440 2.60 0.16 -22.05
N GLY A 441 1.66 -0.75 -22.25
CA GLY A 441 0.81 -0.88 -23.43
C GLY A 441 -0.67 -0.94 -23.08
N GLY A 442 -1.51 -0.39 -23.96
CA GLY A 442 -2.97 -0.37 -23.77
C GLY A 442 -3.70 -1.55 -24.42
N GLU A 443 -3.00 -2.46 -25.08
CA GLU A 443 -3.59 -3.65 -25.69
C GLU A 443 -3.66 -4.79 -24.67
N ILE A 444 -4.89 -5.23 -24.35
CA ILE A 444 -5.19 -6.18 -23.29
C ILE A 444 -6.03 -7.32 -23.89
N PRO A 445 -5.38 -8.34 -24.48
CA PRO A 445 -6.08 -9.54 -24.92
C PRO A 445 -6.48 -10.38 -23.70
N VAL A 446 -7.73 -10.85 -23.69
CA VAL A 446 -8.27 -11.72 -22.65
C VAL A 446 -8.83 -12.97 -23.30
N THR A 447 -8.48 -14.14 -22.78
CA THR A 447 -9.00 -15.43 -23.24
C THR A 447 -9.73 -16.12 -22.10
N VAL A 448 -11.00 -16.47 -22.33
CA VAL A 448 -11.77 -17.33 -21.43
C VAL A 448 -11.39 -18.77 -21.70
N LYS A 449 -10.83 -19.47 -20.69
CA LYS A 449 -10.34 -20.86 -20.84
C LYS A 449 -11.39 -21.90 -20.47
N SER A 450 -12.39 -21.53 -19.68
CA SER A 450 -13.47 -22.43 -19.23
C SER A 450 -14.81 -22.05 -19.83
N ALA A 451 -15.63 -23.04 -20.19
CA ALA A 451 -17.00 -22.80 -20.57
C ALA A 451 -17.90 -22.63 -19.34
N GLY A 452 -18.91 -21.78 -19.42
CA GLY A 452 -19.87 -21.59 -18.33
C GLY A 452 -20.68 -20.32 -18.43
N ASN A 453 -21.73 -20.22 -17.62
CA ASN A 453 -22.53 -19.00 -17.51
C ASN A 453 -22.02 -18.19 -16.32
N PHE A 454 -21.41 -17.04 -16.59
CA PHE A 454 -20.93 -16.12 -15.54
C PHE A 454 -20.84 -14.69 -16.08
N ARG A 455 -20.72 -13.74 -15.14
CA ARG A 455 -20.45 -12.33 -15.43
C ARG A 455 -18.95 -12.07 -15.38
N PHE A 456 -18.46 -11.39 -16.40
CA PHE A 456 -17.10 -10.89 -16.42
C PHE A 456 -17.11 -9.37 -16.55
N ALA A 457 -16.53 -8.69 -15.57
CA ALA A 457 -16.45 -7.23 -15.51
C ALA A 457 -15.01 -6.77 -15.79
N LEU A 458 -14.84 -5.92 -16.80
CA LEU A 458 -13.59 -5.32 -17.22
C LEU A 458 -13.58 -3.84 -16.81
N ARG A 459 -12.57 -3.41 -16.06
CA ARG A 459 -12.45 -2.00 -15.70
C ARG A 459 -11.97 -1.17 -16.88
N ILE A 460 -12.61 -0.01 -17.07
CA ILE A 460 -12.11 1.09 -17.89
C ILE A 460 -11.57 2.15 -16.91
N PRO A 461 -10.24 2.36 -16.85
CA PRO A 461 -9.64 3.30 -15.91
C PRO A 461 -10.10 4.74 -16.13
N GLY A 462 -10.20 5.53 -15.05
CA GLY A 462 -10.66 6.93 -15.12
C GLY A 462 -9.74 7.85 -15.92
N TRP A 463 -8.46 7.52 -16.06
CA TRP A 463 -7.50 8.23 -16.92
C TRP A 463 -7.73 7.94 -18.43
N CYS A 464 -8.38 6.82 -18.79
CA CYS A 464 -8.57 6.43 -20.19
C CYS A 464 -9.73 7.22 -20.81
N ARG A 465 -9.44 8.03 -21.84
CA ARG A 465 -10.43 8.88 -22.51
C ARG A 465 -11.20 8.17 -23.61
N SER A 466 -10.57 7.20 -24.26
CA SER A 466 -11.20 6.38 -25.30
C SER A 466 -10.69 4.95 -25.23
N PHE A 467 -11.58 4.02 -25.51
CA PHE A 467 -11.26 2.59 -25.53
C PHE A 467 -12.03 1.88 -26.66
N ARG A 468 -11.57 0.70 -26.99
CA ARG A 468 -12.28 -0.23 -27.88
C ARG A 468 -12.31 -1.60 -27.23
N LEU A 469 -13.46 -2.26 -27.29
CA LEU A 469 -13.65 -3.64 -26.84
C LEU A 469 -14.23 -4.47 -27.98
N THR A 470 -13.64 -5.62 -28.25
CA THR A 470 -14.20 -6.62 -29.14
C THR A 470 -14.38 -7.95 -28.42
N LEU A 471 -15.32 -8.76 -28.88
CA LEU A 471 -15.55 -10.14 -28.47
C LEU A 471 -15.57 -11.03 -29.71
N ASN A 472 -14.60 -11.95 -29.82
CA ASN A 472 -14.40 -12.81 -30.97
C ASN A 472 -14.33 -12.03 -32.31
N GLY A 473 -13.72 -10.84 -32.27
CA GLY A 473 -13.56 -9.92 -33.39
C GLY A 473 -14.74 -8.99 -33.66
N GLU A 474 -15.89 -9.18 -33.00
CA GLU A 474 -17.04 -8.30 -33.11
C GLU A 474 -17.00 -7.17 -32.07
N ALA A 475 -17.31 -5.95 -32.48
CA ALA A 475 -17.31 -4.79 -31.61
C ALA A 475 -18.38 -4.91 -30.50
N VAL A 476 -17.99 -4.69 -29.27
CA VAL A 476 -18.90 -4.59 -28.12
C VAL A 476 -19.23 -3.12 -27.88
N SER A 477 -20.49 -2.76 -28.18
CA SER A 477 -20.99 -1.40 -27.92
C SER A 477 -21.63 -1.35 -26.53
N ALA A 478 -20.81 -1.06 -25.52
CA ALA A 478 -21.26 -0.89 -24.13
C ALA A 478 -20.59 0.31 -23.50
N ALA A 479 -21.35 1.12 -22.76
CA ALA A 479 -20.82 2.19 -21.92
C ALA A 479 -20.41 1.64 -20.56
N PRO A 480 -19.29 2.10 -19.98
CA PRO A 480 -18.90 1.70 -18.62
C PRO A 480 -19.94 2.18 -17.60
N GLU A 481 -20.37 1.29 -16.73
CA GLU A 481 -21.15 1.61 -15.54
C GLU A 481 -20.26 1.52 -14.30
N ASN A 482 -20.19 2.60 -13.54
CA ASN A 482 -19.27 2.72 -12.39
C ASN A 482 -17.81 2.36 -12.73
N GLY A 483 -17.36 2.66 -13.97
CA GLY A 483 -16.01 2.36 -14.45
C GLY A 483 -15.79 0.92 -14.94
N TYR A 484 -16.84 0.12 -15.13
CA TYR A 484 -16.73 -1.25 -15.63
C TYR A 484 -17.68 -1.54 -16.79
N ILE A 485 -17.22 -2.34 -17.74
CA ILE A 485 -18.08 -3.02 -18.72
C ILE A 485 -18.28 -4.44 -18.20
N THR A 486 -19.52 -4.81 -17.96
CA THR A 486 -19.89 -6.15 -17.47
C THR A 486 -20.61 -6.93 -18.58
N LEU A 487 -20.07 -8.10 -18.92
CA LEU A 487 -20.64 -9.01 -19.89
C LEU A 487 -21.21 -10.24 -19.15
N GLU A 488 -22.51 -10.49 -19.30
CA GLU A 488 -23.20 -11.66 -18.76
C GLU A 488 -23.63 -12.56 -19.93
N ARG A 489 -23.07 -13.77 -19.98
CA ARG A 489 -23.35 -14.70 -21.05
C ARG A 489 -22.92 -16.14 -20.77
N ASN A 490 -23.34 -17.06 -21.60
CA ASN A 490 -22.74 -18.38 -21.69
C ASN A 490 -21.43 -18.26 -22.48
N TRP A 491 -20.32 -18.43 -21.78
CA TRP A 491 -18.98 -18.40 -22.33
C TRP A 491 -18.59 -19.77 -22.90
N ASN A 492 -17.85 -19.77 -24.00
CA ASN A 492 -17.18 -20.95 -24.51
C ASN A 492 -15.69 -20.89 -24.20
N ALA A 493 -15.09 -22.04 -23.96
CA ALA A 493 -13.64 -22.11 -23.89
C ALA A 493 -13.04 -21.66 -25.23
N GLY A 494 -12.10 -20.68 -25.14
CA GLY A 494 -11.49 -20.04 -26.30
C GLY A 494 -12.14 -18.73 -26.73
N ASP A 495 -13.25 -18.28 -26.11
CA ASP A 495 -13.79 -16.93 -26.34
C ASP A 495 -12.70 -15.87 -26.04
N LYS A 496 -12.54 -14.89 -26.93
CA LYS A 496 -11.51 -13.86 -26.87
C LYS A 496 -12.12 -12.47 -26.76
N LEU A 497 -11.66 -11.73 -25.79
CA LEU A 497 -11.90 -10.30 -25.65
C LEU A 497 -10.61 -9.54 -25.99
N GLU A 498 -10.74 -8.43 -26.71
CA GLU A 498 -9.62 -7.53 -26.97
C GLU A 498 -10.04 -6.13 -26.50
N LEU A 499 -9.47 -5.71 -25.35
CA LEU A 499 -9.64 -4.36 -24.83
C LEU A 499 -8.42 -3.53 -25.22
N THR A 500 -8.66 -2.42 -25.93
CA THR A 500 -7.63 -1.42 -26.25
C THR A 500 -7.94 -0.15 -25.49
N LEU A 501 -7.01 0.29 -24.64
CA LEU A 501 -7.06 1.56 -23.90
C LEU A 501 -6.16 2.57 -24.60
N ASP A 502 -6.68 3.76 -24.89
CA ASP A 502 -5.85 4.86 -25.39
C ASP A 502 -4.98 5.41 -24.25
N MET A 503 -3.65 5.44 -24.46
CA MET A 503 -2.65 5.81 -23.46
C MET A 503 -1.70 6.91 -23.98
N PRO A 504 -2.19 8.11 -24.26
CA PRO A 504 -1.33 9.23 -24.62
C PRO A 504 -0.45 9.68 -23.43
N VAL A 505 0.61 10.41 -23.71
CA VAL A 505 1.32 11.19 -22.70
C VAL A 505 0.45 12.38 -22.33
N GLU A 506 0.14 12.53 -21.05
CA GLU A 506 -0.69 13.60 -20.53
C GLU A 506 0.12 14.58 -19.68
N VAL A 507 -0.14 15.87 -19.88
CA VAL A 507 0.36 16.97 -19.05
C VAL A 507 -0.63 17.20 -17.92
N VAL A 508 -0.20 16.95 -16.70
CA VAL A 508 -1.02 17.12 -15.49
C VAL A 508 -0.60 18.38 -14.74
N ARG A 509 -1.57 19.12 -14.24
CA ARG A 509 -1.37 20.30 -13.38
C ARG A 509 -2.02 20.06 -12.02
N ALA A 510 -1.35 20.50 -10.97
CA ALA A 510 -1.93 20.48 -9.63
C ALA A 510 -3.03 21.55 -9.47
N ASN A 511 -3.91 21.34 -8.48
CA ASN A 511 -4.82 22.38 -8.04
C ASN A 511 -4.02 23.64 -7.67
N PRO A 512 -4.47 24.85 -8.06
CA PRO A 512 -3.76 26.10 -7.75
C PRO A 512 -3.48 26.34 -6.25
N ALA A 513 -4.22 25.68 -5.36
CA ALA A 513 -3.97 25.73 -3.92
C ALA A 513 -2.72 24.93 -3.48
N VAL A 514 -2.21 24.02 -4.32
CA VAL A 514 -0.93 23.32 -4.09
C VAL A 514 0.21 24.25 -4.51
N THR A 515 0.63 25.11 -3.61
CA THR A 515 1.62 26.16 -3.89
C THR A 515 2.99 25.63 -4.28
N ALA A 516 3.35 24.43 -3.82
CA ALA A 516 4.61 23.77 -4.18
C ALA A 516 4.72 23.48 -5.68
N ASP A 517 3.59 23.33 -6.37
CA ASP A 517 3.53 22.95 -7.79
C ASP A 517 3.12 24.12 -8.70
N ALA A 518 3.09 25.34 -8.16
CA ALA A 518 2.75 26.54 -8.93
C ALA A 518 3.72 26.73 -10.13
N GLY A 519 3.17 26.81 -11.36
CA GLY A 519 3.96 26.92 -12.59
C GLY A 519 4.71 25.65 -13.00
N ARG A 520 4.37 24.51 -12.41
CA ARG A 520 4.94 23.21 -12.73
C ARG A 520 3.90 22.28 -13.38
N ILE A 521 4.39 21.26 -14.03
CA ILE A 521 3.62 20.14 -14.60
C ILE A 521 4.20 18.82 -14.15
N ALA A 522 3.37 17.80 -14.14
CA ALA A 522 3.82 16.41 -14.11
C ALA A 522 3.43 15.72 -15.44
N LEU A 523 4.18 14.70 -15.83
CA LEU A 523 3.87 13.86 -16.98
C LEU A 523 3.33 12.52 -16.52
N MET A 524 2.22 12.11 -17.12
CA MET A 524 1.64 10.78 -16.89
C MET A 524 1.40 10.06 -18.22
N ARG A 525 1.43 8.73 -18.16
CA ARG A 525 0.99 7.88 -19.26
C ARG A 525 0.30 6.64 -18.68
N GLY A 526 -0.99 6.52 -18.94
CA GLY A 526 -1.81 5.54 -18.21
C GLY A 526 -1.72 5.78 -16.70
N PRO A 527 -1.50 4.74 -15.88
CA PRO A 527 -1.40 4.88 -14.43
C PRO A 527 -0.03 5.38 -13.95
N LEU A 528 0.96 5.49 -14.83
CA LEU A 528 2.34 5.79 -14.46
C LEU A 528 2.60 7.30 -14.40
N VAL A 529 3.18 7.74 -13.30
CA VAL A 529 3.80 9.06 -13.13
C VAL A 529 5.25 8.98 -13.61
N TYR A 530 5.71 9.99 -14.33
CA TYR A 530 7.06 10.07 -14.86
C TYR A 530 7.87 11.14 -14.15
N ALA A 531 9.16 10.91 -14.03
CA ALA A 531 10.09 11.80 -13.35
C ALA A 531 11.38 11.98 -14.17
N LEU A 532 12.00 13.15 -14.03
CA LEU A 532 13.36 13.37 -14.52
C LEU A 532 14.36 12.80 -13.52
N GLU A 533 15.40 12.13 -14.04
CA GLU A 533 16.61 11.80 -13.28
C GLU A 533 17.82 12.55 -13.82
N SER A 534 18.75 12.92 -12.94
CA SER A 534 19.99 13.56 -13.35
C SER A 534 20.87 12.66 -14.22
N THR A 535 20.73 11.37 -14.11
CA THR A 535 21.39 10.35 -14.94
C THR A 535 21.14 10.59 -16.45
N ASP A 536 19.92 11.01 -16.82
CA ASP A 536 19.54 11.25 -18.22
C ASP A 536 19.57 12.73 -18.61
N ASN A 537 19.49 13.67 -17.65
CA ASN A 537 19.17 15.07 -17.91
C ASN A 537 20.20 16.07 -17.35
N GLY A 538 21.29 15.57 -16.74
CA GLY A 538 22.29 16.40 -16.06
C GLY A 538 21.87 16.83 -14.65
N ARG A 539 22.79 17.46 -13.90
CA ARG A 539 22.69 17.62 -12.46
C ARG A 539 21.65 18.63 -11.96
N VAL A 540 21.25 19.61 -12.75
CA VAL A 540 20.36 20.68 -12.25
C VAL A 540 19.03 20.59 -12.97
N LEU A 541 18.19 19.66 -12.53
CA LEU A 541 16.90 19.36 -13.16
C LEU A 541 15.95 20.56 -13.15
N SER A 542 16.01 21.42 -12.13
CA SER A 542 15.18 22.62 -12.01
C SER A 542 15.47 23.70 -13.06
N ARG A 543 16.58 23.59 -13.80
CA ARG A 543 16.92 24.50 -14.93
C ARG A 543 16.23 24.10 -16.24
N LEU A 544 15.62 22.91 -16.31
CA LEU A 544 14.88 22.47 -17.48
C LEU A 544 13.46 23.06 -17.48
N LEU A 545 13.08 23.71 -18.58
CA LEU A 545 11.72 24.14 -18.86
C LEU A 545 11.16 23.27 -19.99
N ILE A 546 10.18 22.44 -19.66
CA ILE A 546 9.56 21.51 -20.61
C ILE A 546 8.72 22.30 -21.62
N ASP A 547 8.91 22.02 -22.89
CA ASP A 547 8.09 22.59 -23.96
C ASP A 547 6.85 21.71 -24.18
N THR A 548 5.72 22.15 -23.65
CA THR A 548 4.47 21.36 -23.70
C THR A 548 3.79 21.44 -25.06
N GLU A 549 4.17 22.37 -25.93
CA GLU A 549 3.59 22.53 -27.27
C GLU A 549 4.31 21.68 -28.32
N ALA A 550 5.58 21.34 -28.10
CA ALA A 550 6.37 20.55 -29.03
C ALA A 550 5.92 19.07 -29.13
N GLY A 551 5.05 18.62 -28.20
CA GLY A 551 4.61 17.23 -28.12
C GLY A 551 5.65 16.30 -27.48
N PHE A 552 5.23 15.06 -27.26
CA PHE A 552 6.03 14.03 -26.58
C PHE A 552 6.09 12.75 -27.39
N THR A 553 7.18 12.01 -27.25
CA THR A 553 7.36 10.67 -27.83
C THR A 553 7.70 9.68 -26.74
N THR A 554 7.42 8.40 -26.98
CA THR A 554 7.84 7.31 -26.11
C THR A 554 8.93 6.48 -26.79
N ALA A 555 9.89 6.02 -26.01
CA ALA A 555 10.98 5.16 -26.46
C ALA A 555 11.35 4.18 -25.32
N PRO A 556 12.03 3.06 -25.62
CA PRO A 556 12.60 2.21 -24.58
C PRO A 556 13.42 3.03 -23.59
N ALA A 557 13.20 2.79 -22.30
CA ALA A 557 13.90 3.51 -21.24
C ALA A 557 15.37 3.03 -21.15
N PRO A 558 16.36 3.93 -21.10
CA PRO A 558 17.77 3.52 -21.11
C PRO A 558 18.15 2.79 -19.83
N ASN A 559 18.80 1.63 -19.97
CA ASN A 559 19.32 0.81 -18.86
C ASN A 559 18.27 0.44 -17.80
N LEU A 560 17.02 0.24 -18.22
CA LEU A 560 15.92 -0.30 -17.44
C LEU A 560 15.41 -1.59 -18.10
N PRO A 561 14.60 -2.42 -17.41
CA PRO A 561 14.10 -3.67 -17.98
C PRO A 561 13.37 -3.48 -19.32
N ASP A 562 13.42 -4.52 -20.16
CA ASP A 562 12.74 -4.53 -21.46
C ASP A 562 11.23 -4.27 -21.29
N GLY A 563 10.67 -3.51 -22.22
CA GLY A 563 9.27 -3.10 -22.20
C GLY A 563 8.99 -1.80 -21.43
N VAL A 564 9.90 -1.33 -20.59
CA VAL A 564 9.76 -0.04 -19.92
C VAL A 564 9.94 1.10 -20.92
N LEU A 565 8.97 2.03 -20.94
CA LEU A 565 8.99 3.18 -21.84
C LEU A 565 9.36 4.46 -21.07
N ALA A 566 10.28 5.23 -21.63
CA ALA A 566 10.57 6.61 -21.24
C ALA A 566 9.77 7.58 -22.11
N ILE A 567 9.47 8.76 -21.58
CA ILE A 567 8.92 9.90 -22.31
C ILE A 567 10.08 10.82 -22.69
N ARG A 568 10.11 11.26 -23.95
CA ARG A 568 11.06 12.22 -24.47
C ARG A 568 10.35 13.40 -25.10
N GLY A 569 10.97 14.58 -25.00
CA GLY A 569 10.45 15.81 -25.60
C GLY A 569 11.48 16.91 -25.66
N GLU A 570 11.06 18.07 -26.20
CA GLU A 570 11.86 19.28 -26.23
C GLU A 570 11.78 20.03 -24.90
N ALA A 571 12.86 20.70 -24.55
CA ALA A 571 12.96 21.56 -23.38
C ALA A 571 13.85 22.78 -23.71
N ARG A 572 13.88 23.74 -22.79
CA ARG A 572 14.88 24.80 -22.74
C ARG A 572 15.68 24.66 -21.46
N LEU A 573 16.98 24.75 -21.57
CA LEU A 573 17.90 24.79 -20.46
C LEU A 573 18.24 26.23 -20.11
N GLU A 574 17.94 26.66 -18.90
CA GLU A 574 18.38 27.97 -18.38
C GLU A 574 19.88 27.98 -18.12
N SER A 575 20.58 28.99 -18.62
CA SER A 575 21.99 29.24 -18.28
C SER A 575 22.09 29.62 -16.78
N ASP A 576 23.23 29.36 -16.17
CA ASP A 576 23.53 29.92 -14.86
C ASP A 576 23.96 31.39 -15.04
N ALA A 577 23.08 32.30 -14.69
CA ALA A 577 23.33 33.74 -14.74
C ALA A 577 23.68 34.32 -13.35
N SER A 578 23.82 33.45 -12.34
CA SER A 578 24.08 33.89 -10.96
C SER A 578 25.53 34.34 -10.71
N GLU A 579 26.48 33.87 -11.54
CA GLU A 579 27.93 34.11 -11.34
C GLU A 579 28.39 33.80 -9.89
N GLY A 580 27.72 32.82 -9.26
CA GLY A 580 27.96 32.43 -7.87
C GLY A 580 27.29 33.31 -6.82
N HIS A 581 26.48 34.30 -7.21
CA HIS A 581 25.70 35.11 -6.26
C HIS A 581 24.40 34.46 -5.87
N LEU A 582 24.02 34.57 -4.60
CA LEU A 582 22.75 34.06 -4.07
C LEU A 582 21.54 34.74 -4.75
N TYR A 583 21.63 36.05 -4.98
CA TYR A 583 20.62 36.85 -5.67
C TYR A 583 21.26 37.60 -6.82
N TYR A 584 20.66 37.54 -8.01
CA TYR A 584 21.16 38.19 -9.21
C TYR A 584 20.02 38.84 -10.00
N ARG A 585 20.38 39.76 -10.95
CA ARG A 585 19.40 40.51 -11.73
C ARG A 585 19.43 40.17 -13.23
N ALA A 586 20.47 39.48 -13.67
CA ALA A 586 20.60 39.08 -15.07
C ALA A 586 19.50 38.02 -15.40
N ALA A 587 18.85 38.17 -16.52
CA ALA A 587 17.93 37.14 -17.02
C ALA A 587 18.76 35.95 -17.55
N PRO A 588 18.38 34.69 -17.20
CA PRO A 588 19.06 33.54 -17.76
C PRO A 588 18.81 33.44 -19.28
N GLN A 589 19.78 32.98 -20.01
CA GLN A 589 19.61 32.63 -21.44
C GLN A 589 18.99 31.22 -21.51
N LEU A 590 18.17 31.02 -22.55
CA LEU A 590 17.51 29.76 -22.81
C LEU A 590 18.15 29.05 -23.99
N GLU A 591 18.76 27.92 -23.77
CA GLU A 591 19.34 27.06 -24.79
C GLU A 591 18.39 25.93 -25.15
N LYS A 592 18.37 25.50 -26.41
CA LYS A 592 17.59 24.35 -26.84
C LYS A 592 18.15 23.08 -26.20
N ALA A 593 17.27 22.29 -25.58
CA ALA A 593 17.61 21.03 -24.95
C ALA A 593 16.51 20.00 -25.21
N GLY A 594 16.81 18.73 -24.95
CA GLY A 594 15.81 17.67 -24.83
C GLY A 594 15.76 17.18 -23.41
N PHE A 595 14.75 16.36 -23.10
CA PHE A 595 14.66 15.66 -21.83
C PHE A 595 14.26 14.20 -22.02
N THR A 596 14.56 13.39 -21.01
CA THR A 596 14.09 12.01 -20.87
C THR A 596 13.51 11.84 -19.47
N ALA A 597 12.22 11.47 -19.38
CA ALA A 597 11.56 11.12 -18.15
C ALA A 597 11.27 9.62 -18.10
N ILE A 598 11.49 9.00 -16.95
CA ILE A 598 11.25 7.58 -16.71
C ILE A 598 10.11 7.41 -15.69
N PRO A 599 9.47 6.21 -15.60
CA PRO A 599 8.48 5.97 -14.56
C PRO A 599 9.06 6.19 -13.16
N TYR A 600 8.36 6.98 -12.34
CA TYR A 600 8.75 7.29 -10.97
C TYR A 600 9.03 6.05 -10.12
N ALA A 601 8.28 4.96 -10.31
CA ALA A 601 8.50 3.69 -9.62
C ALA A 601 9.89 3.07 -9.85
N LEU A 602 10.62 3.55 -10.87
CA LEU A 602 11.91 2.98 -11.28
C LEU A 602 13.10 3.90 -11.01
N TRP A 603 12.86 5.09 -10.44
CA TRP A 603 13.93 6.02 -10.15
C TRP A 603 14.99 5.41 -9.21
N GLN A 604 16.24 5.81 -9.34
CA GLN A 604 17.40 5.36 -8.56
C GLN A 604 17.66 3.82 -8.62
N ASN A 605 17.15 3.12 -9.63
CA ASN A 605 17.55 1.74 -9.90
C ASN A 605 18.79 1.62 -10.80
N ARG A 606 19.34 2.77 -11.25
CA ARG A 606 20.54 2.89 -12.09
C ARG A 606 21.72 3.56 -11.37
N GLY A 607 21.66 3.62 -10.04
CA GLY A 607 22.58 4.30 -9.16
C GLY A 607 22.06 5.64 -8.61
N PRO A 608 22.86 6.32 -7.76
CA PRO A 608 22.48 7.61 -7.17
C PRO A 608 22.15 8.65 -8.24
N SER A 609 21.03 9.35 -8.07
CA SER A 609 20.54 10.35 -9.03
C SER A 609 19.69 11.39 -8.32
N ASP A 610 19.71 12.65 -8.82
CA ASP A 610 18.69 13.63 -8.48
C ASP A 610 17.37 13.27 -9.15
N LEU A 611 16.26 13.73 -8.59
CA LEU A 611 14.89 13.41 -9.00
C LEU A 611 14.03 14.67 -9.09
N LEU A 612 13.17 14.75 -10.11
CA LEU A 612 12.15 15.79 -10.21
C LEU A 612 10.87 15.23 -10.85
N VAL A 613 9.78 15.19 -10.09
CA VAL A 613 8.45 14.80 -10.58
C VAL A 613 7.72 16.01 -11.17
N TRP A 614 7.65 17.12 -10.43
CA TRP A 614 6.99 18.34 -10.84
C TRP A 614 7.96 19.27 -11.56
N MET A 615 7.86 19.32 -12.88
CA MET A 615 8.80 19.97 -13.79
C MET A 615 8.34 21.39 -14.10
N ARG A 616 9.28 22.32 -14.25
CA ARG A 616 8.97 23.65 -14.79
C ARG A 616 8.57 23.52 -16.25
N CYS A 617 7.62 24.32 -16.70
CA CYS A 617 7.17 24.34 -18.10
C CYS A 617 7.16 25.75 -18.67
N ARG A 618 7.12 25.80 -19.98
CA ARG A 618 6.96 27.02 -20.77
C ARG A 618 5.56 27.04 -21.39
#